data_9818c1542d48a1e0f60ba1286c672fea
#
_entry.id   9818c1542d48a1e0f60ba1286c672fea
#
_cell.length_a   1.000
_cell.length_b   1.000
_cell.length_c   1.000
_cell.angle_alpha   90.00
_cell.angle_beta   90.00
_cell.angle_gamma   90.00
#
_symmetry.space_group_name_H-M   'P 1'
#
loop_
_entity.id
_entity.type
_entity.pdbx_description
1 polymer ?
#
loop_
_entity_poly.entity_id
_entity_poly.type
_entity_poly.pdbx_seq_one_letter_code
_entity_poly.pdbx_strand_id
1 'polypeptide(L)'
;MTKYIFVTGGVVSGLGKGITAASLGRLLKARGLKVAAQKLDPYINVDPGTMSPYQHGEVYVTEDGAETDLDLGHYERFIDEDLTKFSNLTSGRVYWNVLNKERRGEYLDSTVQVIPRITNEIKEFVYRAGKETGADVIITEIGGTIGDIESQPFLEAVRQISLEVGPENSLFIHVTLVPYLHGSNEHKSKPTQHSVKELQGMGIKPDIIVLRCNEPLDPGIFKKISMFCNVKEDCVIENRTLGSLYGAPLMLEDSGFSGVVCRELGINAPEPDLKEWEALVSSIDNLNSEVTVGLVGKYVQLHDAYLSVAEALRHAGFALNAKVNIEWLDSEEITEANYKEVFEGLSGIIVPGGFGDRGIEGMILAAEFAREEGIPYFGICLGMQIAVIEYARHVAGIEDACSGEFHDPSEHKVIDFMPGQSDEIEKGGTLRLGSYPCSIVPGTKMESYYGKTEISERHRHRYEFNNDYRDVLKEKGLCLSGISPDGRLVETVELSDRDFYIGVQYHPEFKSRPNRPHPLFKGFIADSLRIKS
;
A
#
# COMPACT_ATOMS: atom_id res chain seq x y z
N MET A 1 -21.19 -17.64 -12.02
CA MET A 1 -20.91 -17.95 -10.59
C MET A 1 -19.50 -17.47 -10.32
N THR A 2 -19.28 -16.76 -9.23
CA THR A 2 -17.94 -16.25 -8.85
C THR A 2 -16.97 -17.39 -8.60
N LYS A 3 -15.75 -17.29 -9.10
CA LYS A 3 -14.65 -18.23 -8.88
C LYS A 3 -13.77 -17.73 -7.73
N TYR A 4 -13.25 -18.65 -6.93
CA TYR A 4 -12.43 -18.34 -5.75
C TYR A 4 -11.03 -18.90 -5.91
N ILE A 5 -10.03 -18.06 -5.83
CA ILE A 5 -8.61 -18.43 -5.88
C ILE A 5 -7.99 -18.11 -4.54
N PHE A 6 -7.42 -19.13 -3.89
CA PHE A 6 -6.75 -19.00 -2.59
C PHE A 6 -5.24 -19.09 -2.78
N VAL A 7 -4.53 -18.04 -2.39
CA VAL A 7 -3.06 -17.96 -2.47
C VAL A 7 -2.49 -18.21 -1.08
N THR A 8 -1.79 -19.32 -0.92
CA THR A 8 -1.09 -19.69 0.31
C THR A 8 0.42 -19.65 0.11
N GLY A 9 1.18 -19.60 1.18
CA GLY A 9 2.64 -19.62 1.09
C GLY A 9 3.30 -20.50 2.14
N GLY A 10 4.49 -20.97 1.82
CA GLY A 10 5.23 -21.80 2.73
C GLY A 10 6.73 -21.59 2.63
N VAL A 11 7.47 -22.25 3.52
CA VAL A 11 8.92 -22.19 3.71
C VAL A 11 9.38 -20.97 4.51
N VAL A 12 9.12 -19.73 4.03
CA VAL A 12 9.47 -18.48 4.73
C VAL A 12 8.45 -17.39 4.42
N SER A 13 8.40 -16.35 5.26
CA SER A 13 7.65 -15.11 4.98
C SER A 13 8.34 -14.30 3.87
N GLY A 14 7.64 -13.32 3.30
CA GLY A 14 8.23 -12.41 2.30
C GLY A 14 8.50 -13.06 0.93
N LEU A 15 7.89 -14.22 0.61
CA LEU A 15 8.05 -14.90 -0.68
C LEU A 15 7.41 -14.19 -1.87
N GLY A 16 6.68 -13.10 -1.64
CA GLY A 16 5.97 -12.40 -2.71
C GLY A 16 4.63 -13.04 -3.09
N LYS A 17 3.90 -13.59 -2.09
CA LYS A 17 2.50 -14.01 -2.27
C LYS A 17 1.64 -12.86 -2.81
N GLY A 18 1.77 -11.66 -2.18
CA GLY A 18 1.06 -10.45 -2.58
C GLY A 18 1.32 -10.07 -4.03
N ILE A 19 2.58 -10.06 -4.44
CA ILE A 19 2.96 -9.78 -5.84
C ILE A 19 2.44 -10.86 -6.80
N THR A 20 2.45 -12.13 -6.41
CA THR A 20 1.89 -13.23 -7.22
C THR A 20 0.37 -13.06 -7.38
N ALA A 21 -0.34 -12.75 -6.28
CA ALA A 21 -1.79 -12.50 -6.30
C ALA A 21 -2.14 -11.24 -7.13
N ALA A 22 -1.39 -10.15 -6.95
CA ALA A 22 -1.56 -8.90 -7.70
C ALA A 22 -1.29 -9.10 -9.20
N SER A 23 -0.23 -9.82 -9.54
CA SER A 23 0.12 -10.16 -10.93
C SER A 23 -0.98 -11.00 -11.59
N LEU A 24 -1.48 -12.04 -10.89
CA LEU A 24 -2.59 -12.83 -11.40
C LEU A 24 -3.84 -11.97 -11.60
N GLY A 25 -4.14 -11.07 -10.65
CA GLY A 25 -5.24 -10.14 -10.76
C GLY A 25 -5.12 -9.26 -12.01
N ARG A 26 -3.92 -8.74 -12.30
CA ARG A 26 -3.64 -7.98 -13.53
C ARG A 26 -3.87 -8.82 -14.79
N LEU A 27 -3.36 -10.04 -14.81
CA LEU A 27 -3.47 -10.96 -15.95
C LEU A 27 -4.93 -11.34 -16.24
N LEU A 28 -5.71 -11.66 -15.20
CA LEU A 28 -7.12 -12.00 -15.36
C LEU A 28 -7.96 -10.78 -15.80
N LYS A 29 -7.64 -9.59 -15.29
CA LYS A 29 -8.25 -8.33 -15.77
C LYS A 29 -7.92 -8.08 -17.25
N ALA A 30 -6.68 -8.35 -17.67
CA ALA A 30 -6.28 -8.24 -19.08
C ALA A 30 -6.99 -9.25 -19.99
N ARG A 31 -7.52 -10.34 -19.46
CA ARG A 31 -8.42 -11.29 -20.12
C ARG A 31 -9.89 -10.83 -20.15
N GLY A 32 -10.18 -9.65 -19.62
CA GLY A 32 -11.54 -9.07 -19.58
C GLY A 32 -12.39 -9.53 -18.40
N LEU A 33 -11.82 -10.18 -17.38
CA LEU A 33 -12.53 -10.61 -16.18
C LEU A 33 -12.58 -9.49 -15.14
N LYS A 34 -13.67 -9.41 -14.39
CA LYS A 34 -13.78 -8.55 -13.22
C LYS A 34 -13.18 -9.26 -12.01
N VAL A 35 -12.12 -8.69 -11.46
CA VAL A 35 -11.34 -9.31 -10.39
C VAL A 35 -11.46 -8.49 -9.11
N ALA A 36 -11.61 -9.17 -7.97
CA ALA A 36 -11.45 -8.59 -6.64
C ALA A 36 -10.32 -9.30 -5.89
N ALA A 37 -9.56 -8.54 -5.11
CA ALA A 37 -8.47 -9.07 -4.29
C ALA A 37 -8.78 -8.89 -2.79
N GLN A 38 -8.38 -9.89 -2.00
CA GLN A 38 -8.52 -9.91 -0.55
C GLN A 38 -7.25 -10.40 0.13
N LYS A 39 -6.99 -9.87 1.32
CA LYS A 39 -5.93 -10.32 2.25
C LYS A 39 -6.56 -10.78 3.55
N LEU A 40 -6.20 -11.97 4.01
CA LEU A 40 -6.54 -12.49 5.34
C LEU A 40 -5.28 -12.51 6.20
N ASP A 41 -5.22 -11.65 7.21
CA ASP A 41 -4.05 -11.49 8.06
C ASP A 41 -4.22 -12.20 9.41
N PRO A 42 -3.28 -13.09 9.79
CA PRO A 42 -3.45 -13.95 10.95
C PRO A 42 -3.17 -13.27 12.30
N TYR A 43 -2.75 -12.01 12.34
CA TYR A 43 -2.49 -11.31 13.61
C TYR A 43 -3.78 -10.94 14.37
N ILE A 44 -3.63 -10.73 15.70
CA ILE A 44 -4.74 -10.48 16.64
C ILE A 44 -5.14 -9.00 16.71
N ASN A 45 -4.41 -8.09 16.09
CA ASN A 45 -4.85 -6.71 15.98
C ASN A 45 -6.17 -6.65 15.18
N VAL A 46 -7.11 -5.80 15.62
CA VAL A 46 -8.39 -5.60 14.93
C VAL A 46 -8.17 -5.00 13.53
N ASP A 47 -7.23 -4.07 13.46
CA ASP A 47 -6.68 -3.48 12.23
C ASP A 47 -5.20 -3.10 12.46
N PRO A 48 -4.45 -2.74 11.42
CA PRO A 48 -3.04 -2.34 11.55
C PRO A 48 -2.85 -0.89 12.01
N GLY A 49 -3.91 -0.11 12.21
CA GLY A 49 -3.83 1.34 12.50
C GLY A 49 -3.03 1.71 13.74
N THR A 50 -2.94 0.81 14.72
CA THR A 50 -2.16 0.99 15.96
C THR A 50 -0.81 0.27 15.95
N MET A 51 -0.44 -0.39 14.85
CA MET A 51 0.84 -1.09 14.73
C MET A 51 2.00 -0.13 14.47
N SER A 52 3.19 -0.53 14.88
CA SER A 52 4.40 0.22 14.56
C SER A 52 4.78 0.04 13.08
N PRO A 53 5.00 1.14 12.33
CA PRO A 53 5.49 1.05 10.95
C PRO A 53 6.83 0.31 10.82
N TYR A 54 7.65 0.28 11.85
CA TYR A 54 8.89 -0.50 11.87
C TYR A 54 8.69 -2.02 11.89
N GLN A 55 7.51 -2.50 12.27
CA GLN A 55 7.22 -3.94 12.34
C GLN A 55 6.39 -4.42 11.16
N HIS A 56 5.50 -3.58 10.65
CA HIS A 56 4.50 -3.96 9.65
C HIS A 56 4.60 -3.19 8.32
N GLY A 57 5.47 -2.17 8.24
CA GLY A 57 5.46 -1.26 7.11
C GLY A 57 4.33 -0.24 7.19
N GLU A 58 3.95 0.33 6.05
CA GLU A 58 2.90 1.34 6.00
C GLU A 58 1.51 0.77 6.33
N VAL A 59 0.66 1.61 6.91
CA VAL A 59 -0.77 1.35 7.01
C VAL A 59 -1.43 1.90 5.75
N TYR A 60 -1.95 0.99 4.91
CA TYR A 60 -2.63 1.37 3.68
C TYR A 60 -4.11 1.67 3.95
N VAL A 61 -4.64 2.77 3.42
CA VAL A 61 -6.04 3.17 3.62
C VAL A 61 -6.83 2.99 2.32
N THR A 62 -7.93 2.23 2.41
CA THR A 62 -8.85 2.00 1.29
C THR A 62 -9.72 3.23 0.99
N GLU A 63 -10.43 3.21 -0.14
CA GLU A 63 -11.32 4.30 -0.56
C GLU A 63 -12.43 4.59 0.47
N ASP A 64 -12.95 3.55 1.13
CA ASP A 64 -14.01 3.64 2.14
C ASP A 64 -13.49 3.71 3.59
N GLY A 65 -12.17 3.94 3.78
CA GLY A 65 -11.58 4.28 5.07
C GLY A 65 -11.18 3.10 5.96
N ALA A 66 -10.97 1.91 5.41
CA ALA A 66 -10.37 0.83 6.18
C ALA A 66 -8.86 1.00 6.26
N GLU A 67 -8.28 0.90 7.46
CA GLU A 67 -6.85 0.73 7.69
C GLU A 67 -6.48 -0.73 7.44
N THR A 68 -5.48 -0.97 6.59
CA THR A 68 -5.18 -2.30 6.06
C THR A 68 -3.67 -2.51 5.91
N ASP A 69 -3.30 -3.77 5.61
CA ASP A 69 -1.93 -4.16 5.31
C ASP A 69 -1.43 -3.54 3.98
N LEU A 70 -0.12 -3.35 3.88
CA LEU A 70 0.56 -2.74 2.72
C LEU A 70 0.36 -3.53 1.39
N ASP A 71 0.09 -4.84 1.46
CA ASP A 71 -0.14 -5.67 0.27
C ASP A 71 -1.36 -5.19 -0.54
N LEU A 72 -2.34 -4.52 0.10
CA LEU A 72 -3.47 -3.94 -0.62
C LEU A 72 -3.01 -2.84 -1.59
N GLY A 73 -1.96 -2.12 -1.27
CA GLY A 73 -1.32 -1.19 -2.20
C GLY A 73 -0.79 -1.90 -3.45
N HIS A 74 -0.19 -3.09 -3.31
CA HIS A 74 0.22 -3.89 -4.46
C HIS A 74 -0.97 -4.31 -5.32
N TYR A 75 -2.07 -4.77 -4.69
CA TYR A 75 -3.27 -5.15 -5.46
C TYR A 75 -3.82 -3.98 -6.26
N GLU A 76 -3.99 -2.80 -5.64
CA GLU A 76 -4.48 -1.61 -6.33
C GLU A 76 -3.54 -1.16 -7.46
N ARG A 77 -2.22 -1.18 -7.24
CA ARG A 77 -1.23 -0.77 -8.25
C ARG A 77 -1.21 -1.68 -9.48
N PHE A 78 -1.38 -2.99 -9.29
CA PHE A 78 -1.35 -3.97 -10.38
C PHE A 78 -2.71 -4.13 -11.06
N ILE A 79 -3.77 -4.28 -10.28
CA ILE A 79 -5.13 -4.52 -10.81
C ILE A 79 -5.76 -3.22 -11.34
N ASP A 80 -5.31 -2.06 -10.84
CA ASP A 80 -5.87 -0.73 -11.14
C ASP A 80 -7.39 -0.68 -10.83
N GLU A 81 -7.73 -1.06 -9.60
CA GLU A 81 -9.06 -0.97 -9.00
C GLU A 81 -8.93 -0.48 -7.57
N ASP A 82 -9.83 0.39 -7.12
CA ASP A 82 -9.86 0.84 -5.74
C ASP A 82 -10.47 -0.25 -4.85
N LEU A 83 -9.76 -0.58 -3.76
CA LEU A 83 -10.19 -1.58 -2.80
C LEU A 83 -11.03 -0.97 -1.67
N THR A 84 -11.75 -1.84 -0.97
CA THR A 84 -12.67 -1.47 0.11
C THR A 84 -12.42 -2.28 1.37
N LYS A 85 -13.16 -1.98 2.45
CA LYS A 85 -13.13 -2.74 3.71
C LYS A 85 -13.40 -4.24 3.57
N PHE A 86 -13.91 -4.68 2.42
CA PHE A 86 -14.09 -6.10 2.11
C PHE A 86 -12.83 -6.75 1.53
N SER A 87 -11.74 -6.00 1.42
CA SER A 87 -10.48 -6.50 0.87
C SER A 87 -9.46 -6.90 1.93
N ASN A 88 -9.70 -6.60 3.22
CA ASN A 88 -8.80 -7.02 4.31
C ASN A 88 -9.57 -7.50 5.54
N LEU A 89 -9.15 -8.64 6.10
CA LEU A 89 -9.70 -9.22 7.32
C LEU A 89 -8.58 -9.74 8.21
N THR A 90 -8.55 -9.31 9.47
CA THR A 90 -7.61 -9.80 10.49
C THR A 90 -8.24 -10.85 11.37
N SER A 91 -7.44 -11.74 11.98
CA SER A 91 -7.91 -12.65 13.03
C SER A 91 -8.56 -11.89 14.16
N GLY A 92 -7.95 -10.77 14.61
CA GLY A 92 -8.52 -9.95 15.68
C GLY A 92 -9.92 -9.48 15.38
N ARG A 93 -10.18 -8.98 14.17
CA ARG A 93 -11.51 -8.55 13.74
C ARG A 93 -12.53 -9.70 13.72
N VAL A 94 -12.12 -10.89 13.27
CA VAL A 94 -12.97 -12.09 13.27
C VAL A 94 -13.38 -12.47 14.69
N TYR A 95 -12.38 -12.59 15.58
CA TYR A 95 -12.66 -12.94 16.99
C TYR A 95 -13.50 -11.87 17.69
N TRP A 96 -13.19 -10.59 17.46
CA TRP A 96 -13.96 -9.48 18.01
C TRP A 96 -15.43 -9.55 17.59
N ASN A 97 -15.72 -9.79 16.33
CA ASN A 97 -17.07 -9.91 15.82
C ASN A 97 -17.82 -11.10 16.46
N VAL A 98 -17.19 -12.26 16.52
CA VAL A 98 -17.81 -13.48 17.09
C VAL A 98 -18.05 -13.32 18.59
N LEU A 99 -17.10 -12.75 19.35
CA LEU A 99 -17.27 -12.49 20.77
C LEU A 99 -18.40 -11.47 21.05
N ASN A 100 -18.48 -10.40 20.25
CA ASN A 100 -19.57 -9.45 20.36
C ASN A 100 -20.94 -10.07 20.05
N LYS A 101 -21.05 -10.92 19.04
CA LYS A 101 -22.26 -11.67 18.72
C LYS A 101 -22.65 -12.60 19.88
N GLU A 102 -21.67 -13.28 20.49
CA GLU A 102 -21.89 -14.12 21.67
C GLU A 102 -22.46 -13.29 22.84
N ARG A 103 -21.82 -12.15 23.17
CA ARG A 103 -22.27 -11.27 24.27
C ARG A 103 -23.67 -10.68 24.05
N ARG A 104 -24.08 -10.51 22.79
CA ARG A 104 -25.45 -10.07 22.44
C ARG A 104 -26.48 -11.21 22.45
N GLY A 105 -26.06 -12.45 22.72
CA GLY A 105 -26.95 -13.60 22.78
C GLY A 105 -27.32 -14.19 21.41
N GLU A 106 -26.58 -13.87 20.33
CA GLU A 106 -26.87 -14.40 19.00
C GLU A 106 -26.60 -15.91 18.88
N TYR A 107 -25.90 -16.50 19.87
CA TYR A 107 -25.54 -17.92 19.92
C TYR A 107 -26.11 -18.62 21.18
N LEU A 108 -27.26 -18.15 21.70
CA LEU A 108 -27.89 -18.77 22.88
C LEU A 108 -28.05 -20.28 22.68
N ASP A 109 -27.90 -21.03 23.77
CA ASP A 109 -28.02 -22.48 23.81
C ASP A 109 -26.98 -23.27 23.01
N SER A 110 -25.88 -22.63 22.57
CA SER A 110 -24.79 -23.31 21.86
C SER A 110 -23.41 -22.95 22.42
N THR A 111 -22.52 -23.94 22.43
CA THR A 111 -21.09 -23.71 22.69
C THR A 111 -20.46 -23.02 21.47
N VAL A 112 -19.82 -21.87 21.69
CA VAL A 112 -19.10 -21.14 20.63
C VAL A 112 -17.70 -21.70 20.48
N GLN A 113 -17.40 -22.25 19.32
CA GLN A 113 -16.11 -22.89 18.98
C GLN A 113 -15.55 -22.29 17.69
N VAL A 114 -14.25 -22.52 17.43
CA VAL A 114 -13.59 -22.06 16.19
C VAL A 114 -14.34 -22.59 14.98
N ILE A 115 -14.66 -23.89 14.96
CA ILE A 115 -15.57 -24.49 13.99
C ILE A 115 -16.92 -24.71 14.68
N PRO A 116 -18.04 -24.15 14.18
CA PRO A 116 -18.17 -23.44 12.91
C PRO A 116 -18.16 -21.89 13.05
N ARG A 117 -18.05 -21.29 14.25
CA ARG A 117 -18.37 -19.86 14.41
C ARG A 117 -17.30 -18.93 13.80
N ILE A 118 -16.03 -19.16 14.11
CA ILE A 118 -14.92 -18.39 13.53
C ILE A 118 -14.81 -18.66 12.01
N THR A 119 -14.87 -19.94 11.61
CA THR A 119 -14.78 -20.27 10.18
C THR A 119 -15.95 -19.72 9.37
N ASN A 120 -17.17 -19.69 9.91
CA ASN A 120 -18.32 -19.10 9.24
C ASN A 120 -18.17 -17.57 9.06
N GLU A 121 -17.66 -16.86 10.07
CA GLU A 121 -17.39 -15.42 9.98
C GLU A 121 -16.38 -15.12 8.85
N ILE A 122 -15.32 -15.93 8.74
CA ILE A 122 -14.32 -15.81 7.67
C ILE A 122 -14.97 -16.11 6.30
N LYS A 123 -15.72 -17.21 6.18
CA LYS A 123 -16.40 -17.58 4.93
C LYS A 123 -17.37 -16.49 4.48
N GLU A 124 -18.17 -15.95 5.40
CA GLU A 124 -19.10 -14.86 5.09
C GLU A 124 -18.38 -13.64 4.54
N PHE A 125 -17.22 -13.29 5.12
CA PHE A 125 -16.40 -12.19 4.62
C PHE A 125 -15.94 -12.43 3.18
N VAL A 126 -15.41 -13.64 2.88
CA VAL A 126 -14.97 -13.98 1.52
C VAL A 126 -16.13 -13.94 0.54
N TYR A 127 -17.29 -14.50 0.89
CA TYR A 127 -18.46 -14.47 0.01
C TYR A 127 -19.03 -13.07 -0.21
N ARG A 128 -18.97 -12.22 0.82
CA ARG A 128 -19.47 -10.84 0.76
C ARG A 128 -18.70 -10.01 -0.27
N ALA A 129 -17.40 -10.16 -0.38
CA ALA A 129 -16.62 -9.47 -1.40
C ALA A 129 -17.15 -9.76 -2.82
N GLY A 130 -17.49 -11.03 -3.12
CA GLY A 130 -18.07 -11.37 -4.43
C GLY A 130 -19.43 -10.75 -4.67
N LYS A 131 -20.27 -10.64 -3.63
CA LYS A 131 -21.60 -10.03 -3.74
C LYS A 131 -21.51 -8.53 -3.96
N GLU A 132 -20.67 -7.85 -3.17
CA GLU A 132 -20.55 -6.38 -3.20
C GLU A 132 -19.86 -5.88 -4.47
N THR A 133 -18.82 -6.58 -4.93
CA THR A 133 -18.07 -6.19 -6.11
C THR A 133 -18.69 -6.71 -7.41
N GLY A 134 -19.47 -7.79 -7.36
CA GLY A 134 -19.92 -8.51 -8.56
C GLY A 134 -18.77 -9.08 -9.39
N ALA A 135 -17.67 -9.45 -8.73
CA ALA A 135 -16.48 -9.98 -9.39
C ALA A 135 -16.72 -11.39 -9.98
N ASP A 136 -16.13 -11.64 -11.15
CA ASP A 136 -16.07 -12.97 -11.76
C ASP A 136 -15.11 -13.88 -10.98
N VAL A 137 -14.00 -13.30 -10.49
CA VAL A 137 -12.96 -14.00 -9.76
C VAL A 137 -12.57 -13.20 -8.51
N ILE A 138 -12.48 -13.90 -7.38
CA ILE A 138 -11.92 -13.38 -6.13
C ILE A 138 -10.59 -14.07 -5.87
N ILE A 139 -9.55 -13.29 -5.70
CA ILE A 139 -8.22 -13.76 -5.29
C ILE A 139 -8.05 -13.43 -3.81
N THR A 140 -7.98 -14.45 -2.96
CA THR A 140 -7.81 -14.30 -1.52
C THR A 140 -6.43 -14.80 -1.11
N GLU A 141 -5.58 -13.89 -0.68
CA GLU A 141 -4.27 -14.24 -0.12
C GLU A 141 -4.39 -14.54 1.37
N ILE A 142 -3.82 -15.66 1.79
CA ILE A 142 -3.71 -16.03 3.20
C ILE A 142 -2.34 -15.60 3.73
N GLY A 143 -2.36 -14.69 4.71
CA GLY A 143 -1.17 -14.21 5.39
C GLY A 143 -0.49 -15.31 6.23
N GLY A 144 0.77 -15.07 6.59
CA GLY A 144 1.60 -16.02 7.32
C GLY A 144 2.17 -17.12 6.43
N THR A 145 2.75 -18.14 7.08
CA THR A 145 3.38 -19.29 6.44
C THR A 145 2.61 -20.54 6.81
N ILE A 146 2.51 -21.49 5.88
CA ILE A 146 1.87 -22.78 6.18
C ILE A 146 2.56 -23.45 7.37
N GLY A 147 1.77 -23.90 8.35
CA GLY A 147 2.25 -24.43 9.62
C GLY A 147 2.11 -23.43 10.79
N ASP A 148 1.94 -22.14 10.53
CA ASP A 148 1.70 -21.14 11.57
C ASP A 148 0.33 -21.39 12.25
N ILE A 149 0.32 -21.39 13.58
CA ILE A 149 -0.89 -21.66 14.38
C ILE A 149 -1.96 -20.60 14.09
N GLU A 150 -1.54 -19.35 13.94
CA GLU A 150 -2.40 -18.19 13.73
C GLU A 150 -3.19 -18.28 12.42
N SER A 151 -2.63 -18.93 11.38
CA SER A 151 -3.26 -19.04 10.06
C SER A 151 -4.27 -20.21 9.97
N GLN A 152 -4.28 -21.14 10.93
CA GLN A 152 -5.11 -22.35 10.86
C GLN A 152 -6.61 -22.08 10.68
N PRO A 153 -7.25 -21.11 11.39
CA PRO A 153 -8.67 -20.82 11.17
C PRO A 153 -8.99 -20.35 9.76
N PHE A 154 -8.09 -19.58 9.14
CA PHE A 154 -8.23 -19.15 7.75
C PHE A 154 -8.11 -20.31 6.78
N LEU A 155 -7.10 -21.16 6.95
CA LEU A 155 -6.90 -22.35 6.11
C LEU A 155 -8.09 -23.30 6.21
N GLU A 156 -8.62 -23.54 7.40
CA GLU A 156 -9.82 -24.35 7.60
C GLU A 156 -11.04 -23.71 6.92
N ALA A 157 -11.23 -22.40 7.02
CA ALA A 157 -12.33 -21.70 6.39
C ALA A 157 -12.28 -21.80 4.84
N VAL A 158 -11.10 -21.58 4.22
CA VAL A 158 -10.97 -21.68 2.75
C VAL A 158 -11.09 -23.11 2.26
N ARG A 159 -10.66 -24.12 3.06
CA ARG A 159 -10.93 -25.53 2.79
C ARG A 159 -12.44 -25.81 2.76
N GLN A 160 -13.19 -25.27 3.73
CA GLN A 160 -14.65 -25.40 3.77
C GLN A 160 -15.30 -24.69 2.57
N ILE A 161 -14.84 -23.49 2.19
CA ILE A 161 -15.34 -22.78 0.99
C ILE A 161 -15.17 -23.67 -0.24
N SER A 162 -13.99 -24.27 -0.43
CA SER A 162 -13.74 -25.16 -1.58
C SER A 162 -14.71 -26.35 -1.62
N LEU A 163 -15.04 -26.92 -0.46
CA LEU A 163 -16.01 -28.01 -0.36
C LEU A 163 -17.44 -27.53 -0.70
N GLU A 164 -17.81 -26.31 -0.27
CA GLU A 164 -19.14 -25.74 -0.46
C GLU A 164 -19.41 -25.29 -1.91
N VAL A 165 -18.42 -24.67 -2.56
CA VAL A 165 -18.57 -24.15 -3.92
C VAL A 165 -18.23 -25.18 -5.01
N GLY A 166 -17.53 -26.25 -4.64
CA GLY A 166 -17.03 -27.29 -5.55
C GLY A 166 -15.67 -26.98 -6.18
N PRO A 167 -14.95 -28.02 -6.60
CA PRO A 167 -13.60 -27.89 -7.16
C PRO A 167 -13.57 -27.12 -8.49
N GLU A 168 -14.67 -27.07 -9.22
CA GLU A 168 -14.81 -26.31 -10.45
C GLU A 168 -14.90 -24.79 -10.21
N ASN A 169 -15.15 -24.36 -8.95
CA ASN A 169 -15.31 -22.96 -8.58
C ASN A 169 -14.25 -22.47 -7.56
N SER A 170 -13.30 -23.31 -7.20
CA SER A 170 -12.22 -22.99 -6.29
C SER A 170 -10.88 -23.52 -6.78
N LEU A 171 -9.79 -22.77 -6.51
CA LEU A 171 -8.44 -23.11 -6.92
C LEU A 171 -7.44 -22.70 -5.86
N PHE A 172 -6.47 -23.56 -5.55
CA PHE A 172 -5.41 -23.29 -4.60
C PHE A 172 -4.08 -23.08 -5.30
N ILE A 173 -3.48 -21.92 -5.10
CA ILE A 173 -2.12 -21.59 -5.53
C ILE A 173 -1.22 -21.60 -4.30
N HIS A 174 -0.13 -22.33 -4.36
CA HIS A 174 0.84 -22.41 -3.27
C HIS A 174 2.18 -21.85 -3.70
N VAL A 175 2.58 -20.72 -3.09
CA VAL A 175 3.86 -20.04 -3.36
C VAL A 175 4.93 -20.63 -2.43
N THR A 176 6.01 -21.12 -2.99
CA THR A 176 7.10 -21.75 -2.24
C THR A 176 8.47 -21.27 -2.70
N LEU A 177 9.52 -21.64 -1.97
CA LEU A 177 10.90 -21.30 -2.28
C LEU A 177 11.66 -22.49 -2.84
N VAL A 178 12.38 -22.27 -3.93
CA VAL A 178 13.40 -23.19 -4.44
C VAL A 178 14.77 -22.51 -4.33
N PRO A 179 15.49 -22.71 -3.22
CA PRO A 179 16.79 -22.07 -3.02
C PRO A 179 17.85 -22.69 -3.95
N TYR A 180 18.76 -21.85 -4.44
CA TYR A 180 19.99 -22.26 -5.09
C TYR A 180 21.11 -22.35 -4.07
N LEU A 181 21.77 -23.50 -3.97
CA LEU A 181 22.90 -23.70 -3.07
C LEU A 181 24.22 -23.58 -3.83
N HIS A 182 24.90 -22.45 -3.65
CA HIS A 182 26.18 -22.18 -4.32
C HIS A 182 27.25 -23.25 -4.01
N GLY A 183 27.24 -23.86 -2.79
CA GLY A 183 28.21 -24.90 -2.42
C GLY A 183 28.09 -26.22 -3.19
N SER A 184 26.88 -26.56 -3.67
CA SER A 184 26.62 -27.77 -4.47
C SER A 184 26.20 -27.45 -5.90
N ASN A 185 26.14 -26.17 -6.28
CA ASN A 185 25.72 -25.67 -7.59
C ASN A 185 24.40 -26.30 -8.08
N GLU A 186 23.39 -26.31 -7.23
CA GLU A 186 22.10 -26.91 -7.59
C GLU A 186 20.91 -26.27 -6.88
N HIS A 187 19.75 -26.34 -7.51
CA HIS A 187 18.46 -25.99 -6.89
C HIS A 187 17.94 -27.09 -5.99
N LYS A 188 17.38 -26.73 -4.83
CA LYS A 188 16.84 -27.68 -3.85
C LYS A 188 15.31 -27.64 -3.82
N SER A 189 14.67 -28.71 -4.28
CA SER A 189 13.20 -28.88 -4.27
C SER A 189 12.62 -29.36 -2.94
N LYS A 190 13.43 -29.77 -1.97
CA LYS A 190 12.96 -30.30 -0.68
C LYS A 190 12.13 -29.30 0.13
N PRO A 191 12.48 -27.99 0.24
CA PRO A 191 11.64 -27.04 0.96
C PRO A 191 10.22 -26.96 0.41
N THR A 192 10.07 -26.91 -0.91
CA THR A 192 8.77 -26.95 -1.60
C THR A 192 7.99 -28.22 -1.27
N GLN A 193 8.64 -29.40 -1.37
CA GLN A 193 7.99 -30.68 -1.08
C GLN A 193 7.47 -30.76 0.37
N HIS A 194 8.23 -30.23 1.33
CA HIS A 194 7.81 -30.20 2.74
C HIS A 194 6.64 -29.24 2.94
N SER A 195 6.70 -28.06 2.37
CA SER A 195 5.64 -27.06 2.47
C SER A 195 4.31 -27.57 1.87
N VAL A 196 4.36 -28.19 0.69
CA VAL A 196 3.18 -28.81 0.07
C VAL A 196 2.63 -29.96 0.91
N LYS A 197 3.50 -30.78 1.51
CA LYS A 197 3.07 -31.88 2.40
C LYS A 197 2.36 -31.34 3.64
N GLU A 198 2.83 -30.23 4.22
CA GLU A 198 2.18 -29.56 5.35
C GLU A 198 0.78 -29.06 4.97
N LEU A 199 0.64 -28.39 3.82
CA LEU A 199 -0.65 -27.94 3.29
C LEU A 199 -1.62 -29.11 3.06
N GLN A 200 -1.12 -30.22 2.50
CA GLN A 200 -1.91 -31.43 2.29
C GLN A 200 -2.33 -32.07 3.62
N GLY A 201 -1.51 -31.96 4.67
CA GLY A 201 -1.84 -32.41 6.02
C GLY A 201 -3.05 -31.70 6.61
N MET A 202 -3.32 -30.47 6.17
CA MET A 202 -4.51 -29.68 6.52
C MET A 202 -5.72 -29.97 5.61
N GLY A 203 -5.63 -30.94 4.70
CA GLY A 203 -6.70 -31.31 3.78
C GLY A 203 -6.82 -30.40 2.55
N ILE A 204 -5.81 -29.60 2.26
CA ILE A 204 -5.76 -28.70 1.08
C ILE A 204 -4.72 -29.25 0.09
N LYS A 205 -5.16 -29.59 -1.11
CA LYS A 205 -4.26 -29.94 -2.21
C LYS A 205 -4.05 -28.70 -3.08
N PRO A 206 -2.80 -28.25 -3.31
CA PRO A 206 -2.56 -27.19 -4.28
C PRO A 206 -2.87 -27.68 -5.70
N ASP A 207 -3.49 -26.81 -6.51
CA ASP A 207 -3.72 -27.03 -7.94
C ASP A 207 -2.56 -26.48 -8.75
N ILE A 208 -1.99 -25.37 -8.30
CA ILE A 208 -0.84 -24.70 -8.91
C ILE A 208 0.22 -24.45 -7.85
N ILE A 209 1.49 -24.66 -8.19
CA ILE A 209 2.63 -24.34 -7.34
C ILE A 209 3.45 -23.26 -8.05
N VAL A 210 3.67 -22.12 -7.35
CA VAL A 210 4.53 -21.04 -7.81
C VAL A 210 5.87 -21.14 -7.09
N LEU A 211 6.94 -21.31 -7.85
CA LEU A 211 8.29 -21.54 -7.36
C LEU A 211 9.09 -20.24 -7.35
N ARG A 212 9.23 -19.65 -6.19
CA ARG A 212 10.07 -18.46 -6.01
C ARG A 212 11.54 -18.87 -6.05
N CYS A 213 12.33 -18.20 -6.90
CA CYS A 213 13.76 -18.47 -7.07
C CYS A 213 14.50 -17.18 -7.45
N ASN A 214 15.83 -17.15 -7.26
CA ASN A 214 16.67 -16.05 -7.71
C ASN A 214 17.25 -16.31 -9.09
N GLU A 215 17.64 -17.56 -9.33
CA GLU A 215 18.23 -18.03 -10.59
C GLU A 215 17.20 -18.83 -11.41
N PRO A 216 17.30 -18.87 -12.75
CA PRO A 216 16.46 -19.70 -13.60
C PRO A 216 16.49 -21.17 -13.15
N LEU A 217 15.33 -21.81 -13.07
CA LEU A 217 15.23 -23.20 -12.63
C LEU A 217 15.64 -24.18 -13.73
N ASP A 218 16.35 -25.23 -13.33
CA ASP A 218 16.60 -26.35 -14.22
C ASP A 218 15.29 -27.05 -14.62
N PRO A 219 15.10 -27.43 -15.91
CA PRO A 219 13.88 -28.08 -16.38
C PRO A 219 13.50 -29.33 -15.57
N GLY A 220 14.48 -30.06 -15.02
CA GLY A 220 14.24 -31.20 -14.17
C GLY A 220 13.52 -30.91 -12.84
N ILE A 221 13.58 -29.66 -12.37
CA ILE A 221 12.91 -29.25 -11.13
C ILE A 221 11.38 -29.27 -11.30
N PHE A 222 10.86 -28.81 -12.43
CA PHE A 222 9.41 -28.78 -12.71
C PHE A 222 8.82 -30.19 -12.65
N LYS A 223 9.43 -31.13 -13.37
CA LYS A 223 9.02 -32.55 -13.37
C LYS A 223 9.12 -33.16 -11.98
N LYS A 224 10.19 -32.88 -11.25
CA LYS A 224 10.40 -33.35 -9.90
C LYS A 224 9.33 -32.84 -8.93
N ILE A 225 9.02 -31.52 -8.96
CA ILE A 225 7.97 -30.93 -8.12
C ILE A 225 6.60 -31.50 -8.52
N SER A 226 6.27 -31.55 -9.80
CA SER A 226 5.04 -32.16 -10.32
C SER A 226 4.82 -33.56 -9.73
N MET A 227 5.81 -34.43 -9.82
CA MET A 227 5.72 -35.78 -9.34
C MET A 227 5.58 -35.87 -7.82
N PHE A 228 6.40 -35.15 -7.05
CA PHE A 228 6.41 -35.26 -5.58
C PHE A 228 5.24 -34.49 -4.92
N CYS A 229 4.71 -33.49 -5.55
CA CYS A 229 3.61 -32.67 -5.02
C CYS A 229 2.25 -33.02 -5.63
N ASN A 230 2.20 -33.98 -6.54
CA ASN A 230 0.97 -34.45 -7.20
C ASN A 230 0.17 -33.34 -7.89
N VAL A 231 0.87 -32.51 -8.67
CA VAL A 231 0.31 -31.48 -9.56
C VAL A 231 0.75 -31.74 -11.00
N LYS A 232 0.02 -31.24 -12.00
CA LYS A 232 0.45 -31.33 -13.39
C LYS A 232 1.74 -30.52 -13.60
N GLU A 233 2.59 -30.94 -14.54
CA GLU A 233 3.87 -30.25 -14.78
C GLU A 233 3.68 -28.81 -15.25
N ASP A 234 2.68 -28.55 -16.06
CA ASP A 234 2.28 -27.21 -16.52
C ASP A 234 1.58 -26.35 -15.45
N CYS A 235 1.24 -26.93 -14.29
CA CYS A 235 0.77 -26.22 -13.09
C CYS A 235 1.92 -25.86 -12.11
N VAL A 236 3.16 -26.05 -12.54
CA VAL A 236 4.35 -25.63 -11.78
C VAL A 236 4.94 -24.40 -12.47
N ILE A 237 4.81 -23.24 -11.85
CA ILE A 237 5.11 -21.93 -12.44
C ILE A 237 6.38 -21.37 -11.79
N GLU A 238 7.31 -20.88 -12.61
CA GLU A 238 8.50 -20.20 -12.12
C GLU A 238 8.18 -18.73 -11.79
N ASN A 239 8.74 -18.23 -10.68
CA ASN A 239 8.66 -16.83 -10.27
C ASN A 239 10.05 -16.35 -9.81
N ARG A 240 10.80 -15.75 -10.74
CA ARG A 240 12.16 -15.25 -10.50
C ARG A 240 12.18 -13.85 -9.87
N THR A 241 13.28 -13.53 -9.20
CA THR A 241 13.56 -12.16 -8.78
C THR A 241 13.81 -11.28 -10.01
N LEU A 242 13.13 -10.13 -10.06
CA LEU A 242 13.22 -9.16 -11.14
C LEU A 242 13.78 -7.83 -10.63
N GLY A 243 14.36 -7.03 -11.53
CA GLY A 243 14.80 -5.67 -11.23
C GLY A 243 13.66 -4.70 -10.94
N SER A 244 12.50 -4.92 -11.58
CA SER A 244 11.26 -4.20 -11.30
C SER A 244 10.13 -5.17 -11.02
N LEU A 245 9.34 -4.91 -9.96
CA LEU A 245 8.16 -5.71 -9.62
C LEU A 245 7.11 -5.70 -10.73
N TYR A 246 7.03 -4.63 -11.52
CA TYR A 246 6.06 -4.49 -12.61
C TYR A 246 6.32 -5.43 -13.79
N GLY A 247 7.50 -6.04 -13.88
CA GLY A 247 7.78 -7.14 -14.82
C GLY A 247 7.16 -8.48 -14.43
N ALA A 248 6.71 -8.65 -13.19
CA ALA A 248 6.21 -9.94 -12.69
C ALA A 248 5.01 -10.50 -13.46
N PRO A 249 3.98 -9.72 -13.85
CA PRO A 249 2.88 -10.24 -14.65
C PRO A 249 3.36 -10.84 -15.99
N LEU A 250 4.26 -10.16 -16.69
CA LEU A 250 4.80 -10.63 -17.96
C LEU A 250 5.58 -11.93 -17.81
N MET A 251 6.50 -11.99 -16.83
CA MET A 251 7.29 -13.18 -16.54
C MET A 251 6.41 -14.39 -16.16
N LEU A 252 5.37 -14.18 -15.37
CA LEU A 252 4.44 -15.26 -15.00
C LEU A 252 3.61 -15.72 -16.19
N GLU A 253 3.20 -14.80 -17.07
CA GLU A 253 2.44 -15.14 -18.28
C GLU A 253 3.29 -15.84 -19.34
N ASP A 254 4.59 -15.59 -19.40
CA ASP A 254 5.53 -16.37 -20.24
C ASP A 254 5.48 -17.88 -19.91
N SER A 255 5.13 -18.22 -18.67
CA SER A 255 4.87 -19.59 -18.23
C SER A 255 3.39 -20.01 -18.43
N GLY A 256 2.55 -19.19 -19.04
CA GLY A 256 1.14 -19.43 -19.30
C GLY A 256 0.26 -19.38 -18.03
N PHE A 257 0.66 -18.64 -17.00
CA PHE A 257 0.04 -18.69 -15.66
C PHE A 257 -1.46 -18.42 -15.68
N SER A 258 -1.92 -17.34 -16.31
CA SER A 258 -3.34 -17.03 -16.35
C SER A 258 -4.15 -18.01 -17.21
N GLY A 259 -3.56 -18.55 -18.26
CA GLY A 259 -4.14 -19.61 -19.08
C GLY A 259 -4.36 -20.90 -18.30
N VAL A 260 -3.35 -21.30 -17.49
CA VAL A 260 -3.46 -22.46 -16.59
C VAL A 260 -4.57 -22.24 -15.56
N VAL A 261 -4.64 -21.07 -14.92
CA VAL A 261 -5.71 -20.73 -13.97
C VAL A 261 -7.10 -20.80 -14.62
N CYS A 262 -7.27 -20.20 -15.81
CA CYS A 262 -8.53 -20.24 -16.55
C CYS A 262 -8.93 -21.69 -16.88
N ARG A 263 -7.99 -22.51 -17.33
CA ARG A 263 -8.24 -23.93 -17.65
C ARG A 263 -8.69 -24.72 -16.42
N GLU A 264 -7.97 -24.61 -15.30
CA GLU A 264 -8.30 -25.39 -14.08
C GLU A 264 -9.64 -24.96 -13.47
N LEU A 265 -10.05 -23.68 -13.62
CA LEU A 265 -11.35 -23.16 -13.18
C LEU A 265 -12.46 -23.27 -14.24
N GLY A 266 -12.17 -23.79 -15.43
CA GLY A 266 -13.15 -23.86 -16.53
C GLY A 266 -13.64 -22.48 -17.00
N ILE A 267 -12.79 -21.45 -16.90
CA ILE A 267 -13.09 -20.10 -17.36
C ILE A 267 -12.77 -20.00 -18.86
N ASN A 268 -13.77 -19.62 -19.65
CA ASN A 268 -13.56 -19.32 -21.06
C ASN A 268 -13.35 -17.81 -21.22
N ALA A 269 -12.09 -17.39 -21.33
CA ALA A 269 -11.69 -16.01 -21.52
C ALA A 269 -10.66 -15.91 -22.67
N PRO A 270 -10.57 -14.76 -23.37
CA PRO A 270 -9.57 -14.54 -24.39
C PRO A 270 -8.15 -14.55 -23.81
N GLU A 271 -7.14 -14.57 -24.68
CA GLU A 271 -5.75 -14.30 -24.28
C GLU A 271 -5.64 -12.87 -23.70
N PRO A 272 -4.73 -12.64 -22.72
CA PRO A 272 -4.63 -11.35 -22.08
C PRO A 272 -4.09 -10.28 -23.03
N ASP A 273 -4.70 -9.11 -23.09
CA ASP A 273 -4.12 -7.96 -23.78
C ASP A 273 -3.16 -7.23 -22.84
N LEU A 274 -1.87 -7.46 -23.04
CA LEU A 274 -0.79 -6.93 -22.20
C LEU A 274 0.00 -5.79 -22.84
N LYS A 275 -0.39 -5.29 -24.02
CA LYS A 275 0.37 -4.29 -24.78
C LYS A 275 0.70 -3.03 -23.99
N GLU A 276 -0.27 -2.51 -23.23
CA GLU A 276 -0.07 -1.33 -22.40
C GLU A 276 0.93 -1.63 -21.25
N TRP A 277 0.82 -2.81 -20.65
CA TRP A 277 1.71 -3.22 -19.57
C TRP A 277 3.13 -3.55 -20.07
N GLU A 278 3.26 -4.16 -21.24
CA GLU A 278 4.54 -4.38 -21.93
C GLU A 278 5.23 -3.05 -22.25
N ALA A 279 4.48 -2.06 -22.77
CA ALA A 279 5.01 -0.73 -23.04
C ALA A 279 5.48 -0.03 -21.75
N LEU A 280 4.73 -0.15 -20.64
CA LEU A 280 5.13 0.36 -19.35
C LEU A 280 6.44 -0.28 -18.87
N VAL A 281 6.53 -1.61 -18.86
CA VAL A 281 7.73 -2.33 -18.39
C VAL A 281 8.94 -1.97 -19.28
N SER A 282 8.74 -1.93 -20.60
CA SER A 282 9.81 -1.48 -21.53
C SER A 282 10.27 -0.06 -21.25
N SER A 283 9.36 0.85 -20.86
CA SER A 283 9.75 2.22 -20.49
C SER A 283 10.55 2.28 -19.20
N ILE A 284 10.24 1.43 -18.23
CA ILE A 284 10.98 1.33 -16.95
C ILE A 284 12.41 0.85 -17.17
N ASP A 285 12.62 -0.06 -18.10
CA ASP A 285 13.94 -0.60 -18.41
C ASP A 285 14.83 0.38 -19.21
N ASN A 286 14.24 1.44 -19.79
CA ASN A 286 14.91 2.38 -20.72
C ASN A 286 14.83 3.85 -20.27
N LEU A 287 14.85 4.12 -18.96
CA LEU A 287 14.83 5.48 -18.43
C LEU A 287 16.11 6.25 -18.80
N ASN A 288 15.97 7.48 -19.33
CA ASN A 288 17.07 8.23 -19.94
C ASN A 288 17.62 9.38 -19.08
N SER A 289 16.92 9.76 -18.03
CA SER A 289 17.35 10.78 -17.07
C SER A 289 17.26 10.23 -15.66
N GLU A 290 17.80 10.96 -14.71
CA GLU A 290 17.68 10.63 -13.28
C GLU A 290 17.57 11.89 -12.45
N VAL A 291 16.89 11.79 -11.32
CA VAL A 291 16.74 12.86 -10.34
C VAL A 291 16.88 12.27 -8.94
N THR A 292 17.50 13.03 -8.04
CA THR A 292 17.67 12.64 -6.64
C THR A 292 16.80 13.51 -5.77
N VAL A 293 15.92 12.89 -4.97
CA VAL A 293 15.03 13.57 -4.03
C VAL A 293 15.24 13.04 -2.62
N GLY A 294 15.22 13.93 -1.63
CA GLY A 294 15.30 13.56 -0.21
C GLY A 294 13.92 13.22 0.34
N LEU A 295 13.76 12.02 0.92
CA LEU A 295 12.59 11.66 1.73
C LEU A 295 12.99 11.83 3.20
N VAL A 296 12.49 12.89 3.83
CA VAL A 296 12.78 13.24 5.22
C VAL A 296 11.68 12.70 6.12
N GLY A 297 11.94 11.64 6.85
CA GLY A 297 10.93 10.93 7.61
C GLY A 297 11.40 10.33 8.92
N LYS A 298 10.43 9.85 9.72
CA LYS A 298 10.68 9.22 11.04
C LYS A 298 10.99 7.73 10.94
N TYR A 299 10.57 7.05 9.86
CA TYR A 299 10.58 5.59 9.74
C TYR A 299 11.47 5.11 8.59
N VAL A 300 12.48 5.88 8.23
CA VAL A 300 13.33 5.64 7.05
C VAL A 300 14.22 4.39 7.16
N GLN A 301 14.43 3.86 8.37
CA GLN A 301 15.18 2.61 8.56
C GLN A 301 14.45 1.38 8.01
N LEU A 302 13.12 1.44 7.86
CA LEU A 302 12.33 0.43 7.18
C LEU A 302 11.61 1.09 5.99
N HIS A 303 12.10 0.87 4.79
CA HIS A 303 11.58 1.50 3.56
C HIS A 303 10.11 1.16 3.31
N ASP A 304 9.64 -0.01 3.74
CA ASP A 304 8.24 -0.42 3.63
C ASP A 304 7.28 0.48 4.43
N ALA A 305 7.78 1.27 5.40
CA ALA A 305 6.97 2.26 6.12
C ALA A 305 6.48 3.41 5.23
N TYR A 306 7.15 3.65 4.09
CA TYR A 306 6.82 4.66 3.10
C TYR A 306 6.71 4.07 1.69
N LEU A 307 6.30 2.80 1.58
CA LEU A 307 6.27 2.06 0.33
C LEU A 307 5.44 2.79 -0.74
N SER A 308 4.22 3.22 -0.42
CA SER A 308 3.35 3.90 -1.39
C SER A 308 3.91 5.26 -1.83
N VAL A 309 4.61 5.99 -0.94
CA VAL A 309 5.29 7.25 -1.30
C VAL A 309 6.43 6.97 -2.28
N ALA A 310 7.27 5.97 -1.98
CA ALA A 310 8.37 5.57 -2.85
C ALA A 310 7.88 5.09 -4.23
N GLU A 311 6.82 4.28 -4.25
CA GLU A 311 6.21 3.83 -5.51
C GLU A 311 5.59 5.00 -6.30
N ALA A 312 4.90 5.93 -5.63
CA ALA A 312 4.32 7.10 -6.29
C ALA A 312 5.40 8.01 -6.93
N LEU A 313 6.55 8.17 -6.26
CA LEU A 313 7.72 8.86 -6.82
C LEU A 313 8.25 8.14 -8.06
N ARG A 314 8.38 6.81 -8.01
CA ARG A 314 8.81 5.99 -9.16
C ARG A 314 7.82 6.05 -10.31
N HIS A 315 6.50 5.98 -10.03
CA HIS A 315 5.46 6.11 -11.07
C HIS A 315 5.56 7.45 -11.81
N ALA A 316 5.79 8.54 -11.06
CA ALA A 316 6.04 9.86 -11.66
C ALA A 316 7.28 9.84 -12.53
N GLY A 317 8.36 9.22 -12.05
CA GLY A 317 9.61 9.02 -12.82
C GLY A 317 9.37 8.26 -14.12
N PHE A 318 8.63 7.16 -14.10
CA PHE A 318 8.30 6.37 -15.30
C PHE A 318 7.59 7.23 -16.35
N ALA A 319 6.58 8.01 -15.93
CA ALA A 319 5.84 8.89 -16.84
C ALA A 319 6.67 10.06 -17.40
N LEU A 320 7.77 10.42 -16.74
CA LEU A 320 8.69 11.49 -17.14
C LEU A 320 9.99 10.95 -17.74
N ASN A 321 10.08 9.64 -17.97
CA ASN A 321 11.27 8.97 -18.47
C ASN A 321 12.53 9.25 -17.62
N ALA A 322 12.36 9.26 -16.29
CA ALA A 322 13.40 9.55 -15.32
C ALA A 322 13.47 8.51 -14.22
N LYS A 323 14.67 8.04 -13.91
CA LYS A 323 14.94 7.25 -12.70
C LYS A 323 14.93 8.17 -11.50
N VAL A 324 14.09 7.89 -10.51
CA VAL A 324 14.05 8.61 -9.25
C VAL A 324 14.93 7.88 -8.23
N ASN A 325 16.00 8.54 -7.80
CA ASN A 325 16.83 8.11 -6.70
C ASN A 325 16.27 8.76 -5.42
N ILE A 326 15.96 7.95 -4.42
CA ILE A 326 15.40 8.42 -3.14
C ILE A 326 16.51 8.33 -2.10
N GLU A 327 16.89 9.48 -1.53
CA GLU A 327 17.73 9.55 -0.35
C GLU A 327 16.85 9.52 0.90
N TRP A 328 17.03 8.48 1.71
CA TRP A 328 16.28 8.23 2.92
C TRP A 328 16.94 8.93 4.11
N LEU A 329 16.35 10.03 4.56
CA LEU A 329 16.94 10.92 5.56
C LEU A 329 16.16 10.81 6.87
N ASP A 330 16.85 10.38 7.94
CA ASP A 330 16.25 10.31 9.27
C ASP A 330 16.12 11.73 9.84
N SER A 331 14.89 12.15 10.06
CA SER A 331 14.61 13.50 10.56
C SER A 331 15.16 13.77 11.96
N GLU A 332 15.47 12.73 12.76
CA GLU A 332 16.08 12.89 14.08
C GLU A 332 17.58 13.21 14.01
N GLU A 333 18.25 12.87 12.92
CA GLU A 333 19.67 13.14 12.70
C GLU A 333 19.92 14.53 12.08
N ILE A 334 18.86 15.21 11.62
CA ILE A 334 18.93 16.52 10.99
C ILE A 334 18.84 17.62 12.04
N THR A 335 19.84 18.49 12.08
CA THR A 335 19.99 19.58 13.05
C THR A 335 20.39 20.88 12.37
N GLU A 336 20.28 22.03 13.06
CA GLU A 336 20.75 23.34 12.57
C GLU A 336 22.23 23.34 12.14
N ALA A 337 23.02 22.43 12.71
CA ALA A 337 24.46 22.38 12.43
C ALA A 337 24.78 21.65 11.11
N ASN A 338 23.92 20.74 10.64
CA ASN A 338 24.23 19.86 9.51
C ASN A 338 23.22 19.90 8.35
N TYR A 339 22.02 20.52 8.49
CA TYR A 339 20.94 20.41 7.52
C TYR A 339 21.35 20.88 6.11
N LYS A 340 22.18 21.91 5.99
CA LYS A 340 22.63 22.41 4.70
C LYS A 340 23.50 21.40 3.95
N GLU A 341 24.37 20.69 4.68
CA GLU A 341 25.21 19.63 4.13
C GLU A 341 24.37 18.40 3.75
N VAL A 342 23.41 18.03 4.62
CA VAL A 342 22.50 16.89 4.40
C VAL A 342 21.63 17.08 3.16
N PHE A 343 21.18 18.30 2.87
CA PHE A 343 20.32 18.58 1.73
C PHE A 343 21.05 19.05 0.47
N GLU A 344 22.38 19.21 0.54
CA GLU A 344 23.18 19.63 -0.61
C GLU A 344 23.04 18.63 -1.77
N GLY A 345 22.76 19.14 -2.96
CA GLY A 345 22.65 18.32 -4.19
C GLY A 345 21.30 17.62 -4.39
N LEU A 346 20.34 17.77 -3.47
CA LEU A 346 18.98 17.29 -3.68
C LEU A 346 18.26 18.19 -4.68
N SER A 347 17.49 17.56 -5.57
CA SER A 347 16.63 18.27 -6.54
C SER A 347 15.21 18.54 -6.04
N GLY A 348 14.85 17.99 -4.89
CA GLY A 348 13.56 18.17 -4.23
C GLY A 348 13.52 17.45 -2.89
N ILE A 349 12.62 17.88 -2.01
CA ILE A 349 12.41 17.29 -0.67
C ILE A 349 10.95 16.90 -0.51
N ILE A 350 10.72 15.66 -0.04
CA ILE A 350 9.40 15.17 0.34
C ILE A 350 9.40 14.85 1.84
N VAL A 351 8.39 15.36 2.56
CA VAL A 351 8.13 15.04 3.97
C VAL A 351 6.82 14.27 4.04
N PRO A 352 6.87 12.95 4.30
CA PRO A 352 5.70 12.08 4.32
C PRO A 352 4.89 12.20 5.61
N GLY A 353 3.78 11.48 5.69
CA GLY A 353 2.96 11.35 6.89
C GLY A 353 3.70 10.68 8.07
N GLY A 354 3.23 10.94 9.26
CA GLY A 354 3.75 10.37 10.51
C GLY A 354 2.96 10.87 11.72
N PHE A 355 3.23 10.30 12.89
CA PHE A 355 2.60 10.67 14.16
C PHE A 355 3.64 10.95 15.25
N GLY A 356 3.24 11.77 16.25
CA GLY A 356 4.06 12.12 17.41
C GLY A 356 5.11 13.19 17.13
N ASP A 357 5.87 13.54 18.15
CA ASP A 357 6.78 14.70 18.19
C ASP A 357 8.25 14.41 17.81
N ARG A 358 8.60 13.14 17.58
CA ARG A 358 9.95 12.71 17.25
C ARG A 358 10.39 13.25 15.87
N GLY A 359 11.59 13.84 15.77
CA GLY A 359 12.20 14.30 14.52
C GLY A 359 11.51 15.50 13.85
N ILE A 360 10.62 16.21 14.54
CA ILE A 360 9.86 17.34 14.00
C ILE A 360 10.74 18.50 13.58
N GLU A 361 11.75 18.87 14.41
CA GLU A 361 12.62 20.02 14.09
C GLU A 361 13.45 19.76 12.83
N GLY A 362 13.93 18.53 12.62
CA GLY A 362 14.60 18.16 11.36
C GLY A 362 13.71 18.24 10.13
N MET A 363 12.41 17.95 10.26
CA MET A 363 11.43 18.14 9.19
C MET A 363 11.15 19.63 8.93
N ILE A 364 11.11 20.47 9.99
CA ILE A 364 10.95 21.92 9.86
C ILE A 364 12.15 22.52 9.11
N LEU A 365 13.39 22.12 9.46
CA LEU A 365 14.59 22.52 8.75
C LEU A 365 14.57 22.09 7.26
N ALA A 366 13.98 20.95 6.95
CA ALA A 366 13.82 20.50 5.56
C ALA A 366 12.84 21.39 4.77
N ALA A 367 11.72 21.79 5.39
CA ALA A 367 10.76 22.69 4.80
C ALA A 367 11.34 24.12 4.62
N GLU A 368 12.08 24.62 5.62
CA GLU A 368 12.79 25.90 5.58
C GLU A 368 13.82 25.93 4.44
N PHE A 369 14.70 24.91 4.38
CA PHE A 369 15.72 24.82 3.35
C PHE A 369 15.09 24.82 1.96
N ALA A 370 14.05 24.02 1.73
CA ALA A 370 13.37 23.98 0.44
C ALA A 370 12.75 25.33 0.08
N ARG A 371 12.16 26.04 1.04
CA ARG A 371 11.59 27.37 0.82
C ARG A 371 12.66 28.42 0.51
N GLU A 372 13.77 28.42 1.24
CA GLU A 372 14.85 29.41 1.08
C GLU A 372 15.65 29.20 -0.20
N GLU A 373 16.06 27.95 -0.45
CA GLU A 373 16.86 27.61 -1.64
C GLU A 373 16.00 27.49 -2.93
N GLY A 374 14.67 27.49 -2.79
CA GLY A 374 13.75 27.44 -3.95
C GLY A 374 13.69 26.08 -4.63
N ILE A 375 14.04 25.01 -3.94
CA ILE A 375 13.86 23.66 -4.46
C ILE A 375 12.44 23.13 -4.19
N PRO A 376 11.92 22.21 -5.02
CA PRO A 376 10.62 21.61 -4.81
C PRO A 376 10.45 20.99 -3.42
N TYR A 377 9.33 21.32 -2.76
CA TYR A 377 8.89 20.73 -1.49
C TYR A 377 7.53 20.07 -1.61
N PHE A 378 7.41 18.82 -1.17
CA PHE A 378 6.13 18.13 -1.11
C PHE A 378 5.85 17.62 0.31
N GLY A 379 4.91 18.26 1.01
CA GLY A 379 4.47 17.87 2.35
C GLY A 379 3.20 17.03 2.30
N ILE A 380 3.23 15.79 2.80
CA ILE A 380 2.07 14.89 2.86
C ILE A 380 1.63 14.73 4.30
N CYS A 381 0.36 14.99 4.62
CA CYS A 381 -0.26 14.85 5.93
C CYS A 381 0.55 15.61 7.00
N LEU A 382 1.38 14.95 7.81
CA LEU A 382 2.32 15.61 8.72
C LEU A 382 3.21 16.60 7.97
N GLY A 383 3.67 16.29 6.76
CA GLY A 383 4.52 17.17 5.97
C GLY A 383 3.86 18.50 5.61
N MET A 384 2.55 18.52 5.35
CA MET A 384 1.79 19.78 5.22
C MET A 384 1.78 20.55 6.54
N GLN A 385 1.54 19.87 7.66
CA GLN A 385 1.51 20.49 8.98
C GLN A 385 2.87 21.11 9.32
N ILE A 386 3.96 20.43 8.98
CA ILE A 386 5.34 20.94 9.11
C ILE A 386 5.55 22.21 8.29
N ALA A 387 5.10 22.25 7.03
CA ALA A 387 5.20 23.45 6.20
C ALA A 387 4.43 24.64 6.79
N VAL A 388 3.27 24.39 7.40
CA VAL A 388 2.47 25.43 8.07
C VAL A 388 3.19 25.93 9.33
N ILE A 389 3.76 25.04 10.15
CA ILE A 389 4.51 25.41 11.36
C ILE A 389 5.77 26.21 10.98
N GLU A 390 6.53 25.73 10.01
CA GLU A 390 7.73 26.44 9.50
C GLU A 390 7.38 27.85 9.04
N TYR A 391 6.35 27.96 8.20
CA TYR A 391 5.91 29.26 7.67
C TYR A 391 5.40 30.21 8.76
N ALA A 392 4.69 29.69 9.75
CA ALA A 392 4.23 30.44 10.90
C ALA A 392 5.40 30.99 11.72
N ARG A 393 6.42 30.17 11.99
CA ARG A 393 7.62 30.57 12.77
C ARG A 393 8.48 31.58 12.02
N HIS A 394 8.88 31.30 10.80
CA HIS A 394 9.95 32.02 10.11
C HIS A 394 9.44 33.12 9.19
N VAL A 395 8.17 33.07 8.73
CA VAL A 395 7.61 34.08 7.83
C VAL A 395 6.53 34.92 8.50
N ALA A 396 5.64 34.31 9.27
CA ALA A 396 4.58 35.05 9.97
C ALA A 396 5.05 35.64 11.31
N GLY A 397 6.19 35.22 11.86
CA GLY A 397 6.77 35.74 13.10
C GLY A 397 6.09 35.21 14.37
N ILE A 398 5.49 34.02 14.31
CA ILE A 398 4.91 33.30 15.44
C ILE A 398 5.95 32.27 15.90
N GLU A 399 7.00 32.72 16.57
CA GLU A 399 8.23 31.97 16.86
C GLU A 399 8.00 30.62 17.57
N ASP A 400 6.94 30.52 18.39
CA ASP A 400 6.58 29.33 19.15
C ASP A 400 5.42 28.53 18.52
N ALA A 401 5.11 28.77 17.23
CA ALA A 401 4.07 28.01 16.52
C ALA A 401 4.36 26.52 16.54
N CYS A 402 3.36 25.72 16.86
CA CYS A 402 3.49 24.27 16.98
C CYS A 402 2.18 23.54 16.65
N SER A 403 2.19 22.20 16.78
CA SER A 403 1.00 21.35 16.70
C SER A 403 0.47 21.00 18.09
N GLY A 404 -0.84 20.88 18.24
CA GLY A 404 -1.49 20.28 19.40
C GLY A 404 -1.15 18.81 19.63
N GLU A 405 -0.58 18.13 18.61
CA GLU A 405 -0.08 16.75 18.73
C GLU A 405 1.22 16.66 19.53
N PHE A 406 2.02 17.74 19.54
CA PHE A 406 3.31 17.73 20.18
C PHE A 406 3.19 18.10 21.66
N HIS A 407 4.02 17.49 22.51
CA HIS A 407 4.08 17.78 23.94
C HIS A 407 4.79 19.12 24.20
N ASP A 408 4.28 20.19 23.60
CA ASP A 408 4.84 21.54 23.64
C ASP A 408 3.90 22.46 24.42
N PRO A 409 4.42 23.28 25.38
CA PRO A 409 3.62 24.19 26.21
C PRO A 409 3.15 25.44 25.47
N SER A 410 3.57 25.68 24.22
CA SER A 410 3.14 26.85 23.44
C SER A 410 1.62 26.99 23.36
N GLU A 411 1.14 28.23 23.40
CA GLU A 411 -0.27 28.57 23.19
C GLU A 411 -0.62 28.73 21.70
N HIS A 412 0.39 28.85 20.80
CA HIS A 412 0.17 29.05 19.37
C HIS A 412 0.09 27.73 18.61
N LYS A 413 -1.02 27.01 18.78
CA LYS A 413 -1.31 25.76 18.06
C LYS A 413 -1.83 26.07 16.66
N VAL A 414 -0.93 26.24 15.68
CA VAL A 414 -1.31 26.48 14.26
C VAL A 414 -1.85 25.22 13.59
N ILE A 415 -1.58 24.05 14.19
CA ILE A 415 -2.19 22.76 13.89
C ILE A 415 -2.85 22.27 15.18
N ASP A 416 -4.11 21.84 15.11
CA ASP A 416 -4.86 21.43 16.29
C ASP A 416 -5.82 20.29 15.98
N PHE A 417 -6.51 19.78 17.01
CA PHE A 417 -7.49 18.72 16.85
C PHE A 417 -8.58 19.10 15.86
N MET A 418 -8.92 18.14 15.01
CA MET A 418 -10.12 18.22 14.21
C MET A 418 -11.36 18.28 15.11
N PRO A 419 -12.43 19.06 14.77
CA PRO A 419 -13.64 19.14 15.55
C PRO A 419 -14.22 17.75 15.87
N GLY A 420 -14.43 17.46 17.17
CA GLY A 420 -14.93 16.18 17.66
C GLY A 420 -13.85 15.13 17.98
N GLN A 421 -12.57 15.48 17.82
CA GLN A 421 -11.42 14.67 18.26
C GLN A 421 -10.91 15.16 19.63
N SER A 422 -10.33 14.26 20.41
CA SER A 422 -9.63 14.57 21.66
C SER A 422 -8.66 13.43 22.02
N ASP A 423 -7.80 13.65 23.02
CA ASP A 423 -6.88 12.62 23.55
C ASP A 423 -7.61 11.48 24.31
N GLU A 424 -8.86 11.71 24.72
CA GLU A 424 -9.67 10.74 25.47
C GLU A 424 -10.36 9.70 24.59
N ILE A 425 -10.33 9.88 23.24
CA ILE A 425 -10.95 8.96 22.29
C ILE A 425 -10.04 7.75 22.07
N GLU A 426 -10.63 6.56 21.90
CA GLU A 426 -9.89 5.36 21.49
C GLU A 426 -9.02 5.65 20.26
N LYS A 427 -7.76 5.16 20.26
CA LYS A 427 -6.79 5.50 19.20
C LYS A 427 -7.01 4.74 17.89
N GLY A 428 -7.63 3.56 17.92
CA GLY A 428 -7.90 2.75 16.74
C GLY A 428 -9.21 3.13 16.05
N GLY A 429 -9.19 3.31 14.72
CA GLY A 429 -10.39 3.52 13.90
C GLY A 429 -11.14 4.85 14.12
N THR A 430 -10.53 5.84 14.78
CA THR A 430 -11.17 7.12 15.11
C THR A 430 -10.61 8.32 14.35
N LEU A 431 -9.64 8.10 13.47
CA LEU A 431 -9.08 9.11 12.58
C LEU A 431 -10.10 9.50 11.50
N ARG A 432 -9.85 10.61 10.81
CA ARG A 432 -10.51 10.90 9.53
C ARG A 432 -9.89 9.96 8.48
N LEU A 433 -10.65 8.95 8.07
CA LEU A 433 -10.19 7.83 7.25
C LEU A 433 -10.97 7.72 5.95
N GLY A 434 -10.25 7.44 4.86
CA GLY A 434 -10.84 7.21 3.54
C GLY A 434 -10.97 8.47 2.70
N SER A 435 -11.74 8.36 1.63
CA SER A 435 -11.82 9.39 0.59
C SER A 435 -12.80 10.50 0.97
N TYR A 436 -12.32 11.74 0.89
CA TYR A 436 -13.12 12.93 1.12
C TYR A 436 -12.96 13.93 -0.03
N PRO A 437 -14.03 14.69 -0.34
CA PRO A 437 -13.97 15.72 -1.37
C PRO A 437 -13.18 16.94 -0.90
N CYS A 438 -12.45 17.55 -1.84
CA CYS A 438 -11.75 18.82 -1.66
C CYS A 438 -12.01 19.71 -2.86
N SER A 439 -12.37 20.98 -2.59
CA SER A 439 -12.54 22.02 -3.60
C SER A 439 -11.24 22.81 -3.73
N ILE A 440 -10.62 22.75 -4.90
CA ILE A 440 -9.39 23.48 -5.23
C ILE A 440 -9.74 24.92 -5.62
N VAL A 441 -9.00 25.87 -5.06
CA VAL A 441 -9.16 27.30 -5.37
C VAL A 441 -8.68 27.57 -6.80
N PRO A 442 -9.51 28.20 -7.65
CA PRO A 442 -9.12 28.53 -9.02
C PRO A 442 -7.90 29.48 -9.09
N GLY A 443 -7.04 29.26 -10.09
CA GLY A 443 -5.83 30.05 -10.33
C GLY A 443 -4.62 29.63 -9.50
N THR A 444 -4.75 28.56 -8.72
CA THR A 444 -3.66 28.00 -7.91
C THR A 444 -2.81 26.99 -8.70
N LYS A 445 -1.62 26.67 -8.19
CA LYS A 445 -0.79 25.59 -8.76
C LYS A 445 -1.46 24.24 -8.62
N MET A 446 -2.18 24.02 -7.51
CA MET A 446 -3.00 22.83 -7.31
C MET A 446 -3.97 22.60 -8.47
N GLU A 447 -4.70 23.65 -8.92
CA GLU A 447 -5.57 23.53 -10.08
C GLU A 447 -4.78 23.15 -11.35
N SER A 448 -3.60 23.74 -11.54
CA SER A 448 -2.79 23.48 -12.73
C SER A 448 -2.29 22.02 -12.80
N TYR A 449 -1.96 21.39 -11.66
CA TYR A 449 -1.52 20.00 -11.61
C TYR A 449 -2.68 19.02 -11.76
N TYR A 450 -3.81 19.25 -11.09
CA TYR A 450 -4.98 18.38 -11.17
C TYR A 450 -5.79 18.56 -12.46
N GLY A 451 -5.77 19.76 -13.05
CA GLY A 451 -6.59 20.11 -14.22
C GLY A 451 -8.10 20.17 -13.93
N LYS A 452 -8.48 20.25 -12.66
CA LYS A 452 -9.88 20.31 -12.18
C LYS A 452 -9.95 20.93 -10.80
N THR A 453 -11.13 21.46 -10.44
CA THR A 453 -11.37 22.15 -9.16
C THR A 453 -11.99 21.26 -8.08
N GLU A 454 -12.57 20.13 -8.44
CA GLU A 454 -13.16 19.18 -7.49
C GLU A 454 -12.37 17.86 -7.54
N ILE A 455 -11.83 17.46 -6.40
CA ILE A 455 -11.06 16.22 -6.22
C ILE A 455 -11.60 15.44 -5.03
N SER A 456 -11.22 14.18 -4.94
CA SER A 456 -11.48 13.33 -3.78
C SER A 456 -10.23 12.53 -3.48
N GLU A 457 -9.72 12.63 -2.25
CA GLU A 457 -8.47 12.03 -1.84
C GLU A 457 -8.60 11.31 -0.50
N ARG A 458 -7.73 10.33 -0.24
CA ARG A 458 -7.77 9.50 0.97
C ARG A 458 -7.05 10.18 2.12
N HIS A 459 -7.67 10.17 3.29
CA HIS A 459 -7.17 10.78 4.52
C HIS A 459 -6.83 9.73 5.58
N ARG A 460 -5.87 10.08 6.44
CA ARG A 460 -5.51 9.34 7.65
C ARG A 460 -4.90 10.29 8.67
N HIS A 461 -5.73 11.13 9.34
CA HIS A 461 -5.23 12.11 10.31
C HIS A 461 -6.26 12.44 11.38
N ARG A 462 -5.79 13.04 12.48
CA ARG A 462 -6.58 13.53 13.62
C ARG A 462 -6.43 15.03 13.82
N TYR A 463 -5.27 15.57 13.46
CA TYR A 463 -4.92 16.97 13.56
C TYR A 463 -5.02 17.63 12.19
N GLU A 464 -5.29 18.93 12.19
CA GLU A 464 -5.49 19.71 10.98
C GLU A 464 -5.10 21.17 11.18
N PHE A 465 -5.10 21.95 10.11
CA PHE A 465 -4.85 23.38 10.10
C PHE A 465 -5.86 24.11 11.02
N ASN A 466 -5.35 24.88 12.00
CA ASN A 466 -6.18 25.67 12.91
C ASN A 466 -6.71 26.92 12.21
N ASN A 467 -8.03 27.02 12.11
CA ASN A 467 -8.71 28.10 11.40
C ASN A 467 -8.46 29.50 11.97
N ASP A 468 -8.08 29.63 13.24
CA ASP A 468 -7.78 30.92 13.88
C ASP A 468 -6.57 31.61 13.25
N TYR A 469 -5.71 30.84 12.57
CA TYR A 469 -4.50 31.35 11.91
C TYR A 469 -4.67 31.57 10.39
N ARG A 470 -5.86 31.33 9.81
CA ARG A 470 -6.08 31.46 8.36
C ARG A 470 -5.71 32.84 7.84
N ASP A 471 -6.22 33.88 8.48
CA ASP A 471 -6.07 35.25 7.97
C ASP A 471 -4.62 35.71 8.11
N VAL A 472 -3.98 35.50 9.25
CA VAL A 472 -2.59 35.93 9.48
C VAL A 472 -1.63 35.25 8.51
N LEU A 473 -1.79 33.93 8.25
CA LEU A 473 -0.91 33.21 7.34
C LEU A 473 -1.16 33.58 5.88
N LYS A 474 -2.42 33.83 5.48
CA LYS A 474 -2.77 34.36 4.16
C LYS A 474 -2.19 35.74 3.91
N GLU A 475 -2.29 36.66 4.86
CA GLU A 475 -1.72 38.02 4.76
C GLU A 475 -0.21 37.99 4.56
N LYS A 476 0.46 36.95 5.05
CA LYS A 476 1.90 36.72 4.88
C LYS A 476 2.26 35.99 3.57
N GLY A 477 1.27 35.51 2.80
CA GLY A 477 1.48 34.95 1.48
C GLY A 477 1.27 33.43 1.38
N LEU A 478 0.92 32.72 2.47
CA LEU A 478 0.56 31.30 2.39
C LEU A 478 -0.79 31.15 1.65
N CYS A 479 -0.78 30.48 0.52
CA CYS A 479 -1.99 30.20 -0.24
C CYS A 479 -2.70 28.95 0.29
N LEU A 480 -3.95 29.09 0.72
CA LEU A 480 -4.81 27.95 1.08
C LEU A 480 -5.51 27.48 -0.19
N SER A 481 -4.88 26.58 -0.92
CA SER A 481 -5.22 26.22 -2.30
C SER A 481 -6.28 25.12 -2.43
N GLY A 482 -6.63 24.42 -1.33
CA GLY A 482 -7.69 23.42 -1.30
C GLY A 482 -8.43 23.45 0.03
N ILE A 483 -9.75 23.36 -0.04
CA ILE A 483 -10.62 23.51 1.14
C ILE A 483 -11.74 22.46 1.05
N SER A 484 -12.18 21.91 2.19
CA SER A 484 -13.36 21.04 2.22
C SER A 484 -14.58 21.78 1.67
N PRO A 485 -15.54 21.11 1.01
CA PRO A 485 -16.70 21.77 0.37
C PRO A 485 -17.55 22.61 1.32
N ASP A 486 -17.53 22.30 2.61
CA ASP A 486 -18.22 23.09 3.65
C ASP A 486 -17.40 24.31 4.15
N GLY A 487 -16.20 24.51 3.61
CA GLY A 487 -15.31 25.63 3.90
C GLY A 487 -14.56 25.54 5.23
N ARG A 488 -14.74 24.46 6.01
CA ARG A 488 -14.20 24.37 7.37
C ARG A 488 -12.75 23.91 7.43
N LEU A 489 -12.35 22.98 6.58
CA LEU A 489 -11.04 22.35 6.65
C LEU A 489 -10.13 22.86 5.54
N VAL A 490 -8.88 23.16 5.89
CA VAL A 490 -7.82 23.45 4.92
C VAL A 490 -7.16 22.15 4.54
N GLU A 491 -7.36 21.75 3.29
CA GLU A 491 -6.86 20.45 2.77
C GLU A 491 -5.50 20.58 2.10
N THR A 492 -5.18 21.77 1.55
CA THR A 492 -3.91 22.01 0.89
C THR A 492 -3.41 23.43 1.07
N VAL A 493 -2.09 23.57 1.14
CA VAL A 493 -1.37 24.86 1.16
C VAL A 493 -0.32 24.90 0.07
N GLU A 494 -0.01 26.09 -0.45
CA GLU A 494 1.05 26.27 -1.43
C GLU A 494 1.70 27.67 -1.32
N LEU A 495 2.94 27.80 -1.83
CA LEU A 495 3.59 29.08 -2.07
C LEU A 495 3.51 29.42 -3.55
N SER A 496 2.81 30.51 -3.88
CA SER A 496 2.57 30.90 -5.27
C SER A 496 3.83 31.38 -5.99
N ASP A 497 4.83 31.86 -5.26
CA ASP A 497 6.11 32.36 -5.76
C ASP A 497 7.19 31.29 -5.91
N ARG A 498 6.89 30.03 -5.63
CA ARG A 498 7.77 28.85 -5.79
C ARG A 498 7.23 27.94 -6.88
N ASP A 499 8.08 27.19 -7.57
CA ASP A 499 7.66 26.26 -8.63
C ASP A 499 6.80 25.13 -8.08
N PHE A 500 7.32 24.37 -7.14
CA PHE A 500 6.56 23.36 -6.41
C PHE A 500 6.86 23.47 -4.90
N TYR A 501 6.04 24.19 -4.15
CA TYR A 501 6.03 24.14 -2.69
C TYR A 501 4.60 23.90 -2.24
N ILE A 502 4.25 22.62 -2.04
CA ILE A 502 2.87 22.19 -1.82
C ILE A 502 2.80 21.28 -0.61
N GLY A 503 1.85 21.55 0.28
CA GLY A 503 1.44 20.68 1.37
C GLY A 503 0.01 20.20 1.19
N VAL A 504 -0.25 18.89 1.42
CA VAL A 504 -1.58 18.29 1.36
C VAL A 504 -1.88 17.50 2.62
N GLN A 505 -3.08 17.64 3.18
CA GLN A 505 -3.48 16.93 4.40
C GLN A 505 -3.83 15.46 4.15
N TYR A 506 -4.21 15.14 2.93
CA TYR A 506 -4.51 13.78 2.47
C TYR A 506 -3.27 13.03 1.98
N HIS A 507 -3.45 11.77 1.58
CA HIS A 507 -2.41 10.83 1.16
C HIS A 507 -2.54 10.51 -0.34
N PRO A 508 -1.98 11.33 -1.25
CA PRO A 508 -2.11 11.14 -2.69
C PRO A 508 -1.35 9.91 -3.19
N GLU A 509 -0.38 9.41 -2.42
CA GLU A 509 0.38 8.20 -2.74
C GLU A 509 -0.52 6.97 -2.90
N PHE A 510 -1.63 6.88 -2.17
CA PHE A 510 -2.55 5.74 -2.25
C PHE A 510 -3.31 5.68 -3.59
N LYS A 511 -3.42 6.79 -4.31
CA LYS A 511 -4.09 6.84 -5.62
C LYS A 511 -3.14 6.80 -6.81
N SER A 512 -1.84 6.72 -6.59
CA SER A 512 -0.85 6.60 -7.67
C SER A 512 -0.80 5.18 -8.23
N ARG A 513 -0.72 5.05 -9.55
CA ARG A 513 -0.60 3.78 -10.29
C ARG A 513 0.57 3.86 -11.27
N PRO A 514 1.23 2.74 -11.61
CA PRO A 514 2.37 2.78 -12.52
C PRO A 514 2.02 3.29 -13.94
N ASN A 515 0.80 2.99 -14.41
CA ASN A 515 0.27 3.47 -15.68
C ASN A 515 -0.47 4.81 -15.59
N ARG A 516 -0.76 5.29 -14.39
CA ARG A 516 -1.49 6.54 -14.10
C ARG A 516 -0.95 7.19 -12.83
N PRO A 517 0.25 7.79 -12.88
CA PRO A 517 0.86 8.42 -11.72
C PRO A 517 0.00 9.58 -11.21
N HIS A 518 -0.02 9.76 -9.89
CA HIS A 518 -0.75 10.85 -9.28
C HIS A 518 -0.21 12.22 -9.73
N PRO A 519 -1.06 13.19 -10.10
CA PRO A 519 -0.62 14.45 -10.71
C PRO A 519 0.35 15.26 -9.85
N LEU A 520 0.20 15.26 -8.52
CA LEU A 520 1.12 15.98 -7.64
C LEU A 520 2.52 15.36 -7.61
N PHE A 521 2.63 14.03 -7.58
CA PHE A 521 3.93 13.37 -7.68
C PHE A 521 4.59 13.63 -9.03
N LYS A 522 3.79 13.62 -10.11
CA LYS A 522 4.29 13.95 -11.45
C LYS A 522 4.76 15.41 -11.52
N GLY A 523 4.03 16.35 -10.94
CA GLY A 523 4.42 17.77 -10.84
C GLY A 523 5.70 17.93 -10.03
N PHE A 524 5.79 17.32 -8.86
CA PHE A 524 6.96 17.38 -8.00
C PHE A 524 8.23 16.87 -8.70
N ILE A 525 8.19 15.71 -9.35
CA ILE A 525 9.34 15.17 -10.09
C ILE A 525 9.65 15.99 -11.33
N ALA A 526 8.64 16.52 -12.06
CA ALA A 526 8.86 17.37 -13.21
C ALA A 526 9.62 18.66 -12.85
N ASP A 527 9.28 19.29 -11.73
CA ASP A 527 9.95 20.49 -11.26
C ASP A 527 11.33 20.18 -10.63
N SER A 528 11.46 19.03 -9.94
CA SER A 528 12.77 18.55 -9.46
C SER A 528 13.77 18.29 -10.61
N LEU A 529 13.31 17.81 -11.75
CA LEU A 529 14.15 17.61 -12.93
C LEU A 529 14.69 18.93 -13.51
N ARG A 530 13.99 20.06 -13.33
CA ARG A 530 14.43 21.38 -13.78
C ARG A 530 15.55 21.95 -12.93
N ILE A 531 15.57 21.66 -11.63
CA ILE A 531 16.64 22.10 -10.72
C ILE A 531 18.00 21.50 -11.12
N LYS A 532 18.02 20.29 -11.66
CA LYS A 532 19.24 19.59 -12.07
C LYS A 532 19.80 20.04 -13.44
N SER A 533 18.99 20.70 -14.25
CA SER A 533 19.37 21.20 -15.58
C SER A 533 19.96 22.62 -15.51
#